data_6064161e60971dc3dd30ee7c1b76f987
#
_entry.id   6064161e60971dc3dd30ee7c1b76f987
#
_cell.length_a   1.000
_cell.length_b   1.000
_cell.length_c   1.000
_cell.angle_alpha   90.00
_cell.angle_beta   90.00
_cell.angle_gamma   90.00
#
_symmetry.space_group_name_H-M   'P 1'
#
loop_
_entity.id
_entity.type
_entity.pdbx_description
1 polymer ?
#
loop_
_entity_poly.entity_id
_entity_poly.type
_entity_poly.pdbx_seq_one_letter_code
_entity_poly.pdbx_strand_id
1 'polypeptide(L)'
;MSLRIGDDQTVALGAWLPEHIDEMLALPGFIEAQYFDPQRDDDGRWAHTVQYVLSSRDALDAYLENDAPRMRQDGIDRFGDAMSSSRNIREVVNTGTPDAQCLNCGATLRGQYCWNCGQRGNTRLISLGELIRDAFGDMFELDSRLWRTLIPLVTKPG
;
A
#
# COMPACT_ATOMS: atom_id res chain seq x y z
N MET A 1 -3.53 -9.38 1.31
CA MET A 1 -3.38 -10.72 0.72
C MET A 1 -4.75 -11.35 0.59
N SER A 2 -5.06 -11.96 -0.53
CA SER A 2 -6.32 -12.70 -0.72
C SER A 2 -5.99 -14.14 -1.11
N LEU A 3 -6.60 -15.10 -0.40
CA LEU A 3 -6.47 -16.53 -0.61
C LEU A 3 -7.80 -17.06 -1.13
N ARG A 4 -7.78 -17.72 -2.29
CA ARG A 4 -8.98 -18.28 -2.93
C ARG A 4 -8.92 -19.78 -2.90
N ILE A 5 -10.04 -20.41 -2.48
CA ILE A 5 -10.12 -21.85 -2.28
C ILE A 5 -11.53 -22.36 -2.61
N GLY A 6 -11.66 -23.65 -2.93
CA GLY A 6 -12.93 -24.30 -3.16
C GLY A 6 -13.74 -24.55 -1.87
N ASP A 7 -15.00 -24.95 -2.03
CA ASP A 7 -15.94 -25.19 -0.92
C ASP A 7 -15.46 -26.29 0.04
N ASP A 8 -14.81 -27.30 -0.50
CA ASP A 8 -14.36 -28.48 0.24
C ASP A 8 -13.25 -28.20 1.26
N GLN A 9 -12.47 -27.14 1.04
CA GLN A 9 -11.32 -26.80 1.88
C GLN A 9 -11.42 -25.45 2.60
N THR A 10 -12.50 -24.70 2.40
CA THR A 10 -12.64 -23.36 3.01
C THR A 10 -12.64 -23.42 4.55
N VAL A 11 -13.23 -24.47 5.14
CA VAL A 11 -13.22 -24.65 6.61
C VAL A 11 -11.81 -24.93 7.13
N ALA A 12 -11.05 -25.75 6.41
CA ALA A 12 -9.65 -26.06 6.78
C ALA A 12 -8.76 -24.83 6.67
N LEU A 13 -8.94 -24.02 5.62
CA LEU A 13 -8.22 -22.74 5.46
C LEU A 13 -8.59 -21.75 6.57
N GLY A 14 -9.88 -21.62 6.90
CA GLY A 14 -10.34 -20.75 7.97
C GLY A 14 -9.83 -21.16 9.36
N ALA A 15 -9.61 -22.45 9.61
CA ALA A 15 -9.03 -22.95 10.85
C ALA A 15 -7.51 -22.74 10.95
N TRP A 16 -6.80 -22.84 9.83
CA TRP A 16 -5.34 -22.64 9.78
C TRP A 16 -4.94 -21.17 9.78
N LEU A 17 -5.73 -20.32 9.15
CA LEU A 17 -5.37 -18.92 8.86
C LEU A 17 -5.08 -18.09 10.12
N PRO A 18 -5.79 -18.21 11.27
CA PRO A 18 -5.45 -17.48 12.48
C PRO A 18 -4.03 -17.76 13.00
N GLU A 19 -3.62 -19.04 13.04
CA GLU A 19 -2.28 -19.43 13.46
C GLU A 19 -1.21 -18.87 12.51
N HIS A 20 -1.46 -18.93 11.22
CA HIS A 20 -0.59 -18.34 10.21
C HIS A 20 -0.48 -16.80 10.32
N ILE A 21 -1.58 -16.13 10.69
CA ILE A 21 -1.58 -14.68 10.95
C ILE A 21 -0.72 -14.36 12.18
N ASP A 22 -0.81 -15.14 13.24
CA ASP A 22 0.01 -14.95 14.45
C ASP A 22 1.51 -15.14 14.15
N GLU A 23 1.86 -16.14 13.34
CA GLU A 23 3.24 -16.31 12.86
C GLU A 23 3.72 -15.11 12.03
N MET A 24 2.87 -14.59 11.15
CA MET A 24 3.19 -13.40 10.37
C MET A 24 3.41 -12.16 11.24
N LEU A 25 2.59 -11.97 12.27
CA LEU A 25 2.72 -10.85 13.22
C LEU A 25 3.97 -10.95 14.10
N ALA A 26 4.51 -12.15 14.29
CA ALA A 26 5.77 -12.35 15.00
C ALA A 26 7.01 -11.94 14.17
N LEU A 27 6.87 -11.72 12.87
CA LEU A 27 7.98 -11.31 12.00
C LEU A 27 8.32 -9.83 12.19
N PRO A 28 9.60 -9.45 12.03
CA PRO A 28 10.03 -8.06 12.14
C PRO A 28 9.29 -7.13 11.18
N GLY A 29 8.82 -6.02 11.71
CA GLY A 29 8.19 -4.97 10.91
C GLY A 29 6.69 -5.11 10.68
N PHE A 30 6.07 -6.25 11.04
CA PHE A 30 4.61 -6.38 11.04
C PHE A 30 4.04 -5.69 12.29
N ILE A 31 3.00 -4.85 12.10
CA ILE A 31 2.37 -4.06 13.16
C ILE A 31 0.98 -4.59 13.48
N GLU A 32 0.20 -4.90 12.45
CA GLU A 32 -1.22 -5.23 12.57
C GLU A 32 -1.64 -6.17 11.45
N ALA A 33 -2.61 -7.02 11.74
CA ALA A 33 -3.32 -7.80 10.76
C ALA A 33 -4.83 -7.68 10.96
N GLN A 34 -5.57 -7.60 9.85
CA GLN A 34 -7.02 -7.63 9.84
C GLN A 34 -7.47 -8.76 8.92
N TYR A 35 -8.21 -9.69 9.48
CA TYR A 35 -8.85 -10.77 8.72
C TYR A 35 -10.32 -10.43 8.51
N PHE A 36 -10.74 -10.41 7.25
CA PHE A 36 -12.10 -10.09 6.85
C PHE A 36 -12.94 -11.36 6.67
N ASP A 37 -14.24 -11.25 6.92
CA ASP A 37 -15.17 -12.34 6.68
C ASP A 37 -15.02 -12.88 5.24
N PRO A 38 -14.91 -14.22 5.06
CA PRO A 38 -14.76 -14.81 3.75
C PRO A 38 -15.96 -14.47 2.84
N GLN A 39 -15.67 -14.15 1.60
CA GLN A 39 -16.67 -13.81 0.59
C GLN A 39 -16.54 -14.74 -0.61
N ARG A 40 -17.65 -14.97 -1.32
CA ARG A 40 -17.58 -15.66 -2.61
C ARG A 40 -17.16 -14.66 -3.69
N ASP A 41 -16.20 -15.07 -4.51
CA ASP A 41 -15.83 -14.33 -5.71
C ASP A 41 -16.75 -14.65 -6.91
N ASP A 42 -16.51 -13.96 -8.03
CA ASP A 42 -17.34 -14.13 -9.24
C ASP A 42 -17.24 -15.54 -9.84
N ASP A 43 -16.17 -16.28 -9.53
CA ASP A 43 -15.96 -17.67 -9.94
C ASP A 43 -16.59 -18.68 -8.96
N GLY A 44 -17.26 -18.20 -7.92
CA GLY A 44 -17.92 -19.00 -6.88
C GLY A 44 -16.95 -19.61 -5.86
N ARG A 45 -15.69 -19.23 -5.85
CA ARG A 45 -14.68 -19.68 -4.87
C ARG A 45 -14.72 -18.78 -3.63
N TRP A 46 -14.33 -19.33 -2.49
CA TRP A 46 -14.18 -18.57 -1.26
C TRP A 46 -12.89 -17.76 -1.28
N ALA A 47 -13.01 -16.45 -1.05
CA ALA A 47 -11.91 -15.49 -0.92
C ALA A 47 -11.75 -15.11 0.54
N HIS A 48 -10.66 -15.57 1.17
CA HIS A 48 -10.22 -15.16 2.50
C HIS A 48 -9.24 -13.99 2.35
N THR A 49 -9.57 -12.84 2.89
CA THR A 49 -8.75 -11.64 2.76
C THR A 49 -8.13 -11.25 4.08
N VAL A 50 -6.80 -11.11 4.09
CA VAL A 50 -6.05 -10.59 5.23
C VAL A 50 -5.28 -9.34 4.79
N GLN A 51 -5.44 -8.27 5.54
CA GLN A 51 -4.66 -7.05 5.39
C GLN A 51 -3.61 -7.01 6.48
N TYR A 52 -2.35 -6.84 6.10
CA TYR A 52 -1.24 -6.63 7.02
C TYR A 52 -0.75 -5.19 6.90
N VAL A 53 -0.41 -4.60 8.04
CA VAL A 53 0.25 -3.30 8.13
C VAL A 53 1.69 -3.52 8.57
N LEU A 54 2.63 -2.95 7.83
CA LEU A 54 4.06 -3.01 8.13
C LEU A 54 4.58 -1.61 8.47
N SER A 55 5.65 -1.55 9.25
CA SER A 55 6.25 -0.32 9.77
C SER A 55 6.88 0.56 8.69
N SER A 56 7.40 -0.04 7.61
CA SER A 56 8.09 0.68 6.55
C SER A 56 8.14 -0.14 5.25
N ARG A 57 8.58 0.52 4.19
CA ARG A 57 8.87 -0.15 2.92
C ARG A 57 10.04 -1.11 3.04
N ASP A 58 11.08 -0.75 3.79
CA ASP A 58 12.24 -1.60 4.00
C ASP A 58 11.88 -2.89 4.75
N ALA A 59 10.94 -2.81 5.73
CA ALA A 59 10.42 -4.00 6.42
C ALA A 59 9.67 -4.93 5.46
N LEU A 60 8.92 -4.37 4.52
CA LEU A 60 8.24 -5.17 3.49
C LEU A 60 9.26 -5.84 2.55
N ASP A 61 10.27 -5.12 2.10
CA ASP A 61 11.27 -5.64 1.17
C ASP A 61 12.09 -6.75 1.86
N ALA A 62 12.49 -6.55 3.14
CA ALA A 62 13.15 -7.58 3.95
C ALA A 62 12.28 -8.84 4.12
N TYR A 63 10.98 -8.69 4.41
CA TYR A 63 10.05 -9.81 4.48
C TYR A 63 9.94 -10.55 3.14
N LEU A 64 9.83 -9.82 2.04
CA LEU A 64 9.69 -10.44 0.71
C LEU A 64 10.90 -11.27 0.33
N GLU A 65 12.10 -10.84 0.73
CA GLU A 65 13.37 -11.50 0.43
C GLU A 65 13.61 -12.70 1.35
N ASN A 66 13.37 -12.57 2.65
CA ASN A 66 13.84 -13.54 3.63
C ASN A 66 12.75 -14.54 4.08
N ASP A 67 11.52 -14.07 4.32
CA ASP A 67 10.48 -14.87 4.98
C ASP A 67 9.33 -15.29 4.06
N ALA A 68 8.98 -14.47 3.06
CA ALA A 68 7.84 -14.75 2.20
C ALA A 68 7.91 -16.10 1.45
N PRO A 69 9.08 -16.58 1.00
CA PRO A 69 9.18 -17.91 0.39
C PRO A 69 8.75 -19.03 1.34
N ARG A 70 9.23 -19.01 2.59
CA ARG A 70 8.91 -19.99 3.63
C ARG A 70 7.42 -19.94 3.99
N MET A 71 6.89 -18.74 4.25
CA MET A 71 5.47 -18.56 4.60
C MET A 71 4.52 -18.99 3.49
N ARG A 72 4.92 -18.82 2.24
CA ARG A 72 4.16 -19.32 1.09
C ARG A 72 4.21 -20.84 0.97
N GLN A 73 5.38 -21.43 1.25
CA GLN A 73 5.58 -22.87 1.14
C GLN A 73 4.67 -23.62 2.11
N ASP A 74 4.49 -23.15 3.34
CA ASP A 74 3.58 -23.76 4.32
C ASP A 74 2.13 -23.84 3.80
N GLY A 75 1.64 -22.78 3.16
CA GLY A 75 0.33 -22.78 2.50
C GLY A 75 0.24 -23.76 1.33
N ILE A 76 1.29 -23.86 0.51
CA ILE A 76 1.37 -24.78 -0.62
C ILE A 76 1.39 -26.23 -0.13
N ASP A 77 2.15 -26.54 0.91
CA ASP A 77 2.26 -27.89 1.46
C ASP A 77 0.93 -28.39 2.04
N ARG A 78 0.10 -27.47 2.57
CA ARG A 78 -1.22 -27.82 3.14
C ARG A 78 -2.34 -27.92 2.11
N PHE A 79 -2.38 -26.98 1.17
CA PHE A 79 -3.54 -26.82 0.28
C PHE A 79 -3.22 -27.07 -1.20
N GLY A 80 -1.94 -27.15 -1.56
CA GLY A 80 -1.49 -27.43 -2.92
C GLY A 80 -2.11 -26.49 -3.97
N ASP A 81 -2.50 -27.09 -5.08
CA ASP A 81 -3.12 -26.38 -6.21
C ASP A 81 -4.58 -25.95 -5.94
N ALA A 82 -5.20 -26.44 -4.84
CA ALA A 82 -6.56 -26.03 -4.47
C ALA A 82 -6.63 -24.57 -4.01
N MET A 83 -5.51 -24.01 -3.51
CA MET A 83 -5.43 -22.64 -3.05
C MET A 83 -4.66 -21.76 -4.05
N SER A 84 -5.24 -20.64 -4.41
CA SER A 84 -4.52 -19.58 -5.11
C SER A 84 -4.37 -18.35 -4.21
N SER A 85 -3.21 -17.71 -4.25
CA SER A 85 -2.93 -16.51 -3.47
C SER A 85 -2.64 -15.32 -4.37
N SER A 86 -3.16 -14.16 -4.00
CA SER A 86 -2.84 -12.88 -4.63
C SER A 86 -2.45 -11.86 -3.58
N ARG A 87 -1.55 -10.95 -3.95
CA ARG A 87 -1.07 -9.89 -3.07
C ARG A 87 -1.22 -8.54 -3.75
N ASN A 88 -1.82 -7.60 -3.04
CA ASN A 88 -1.89 -6.20 -3.45
C ASN A 88 -1.14 -5.38 -2.40
N ILE A 89 -0.07 -4.72 -2.80
CA ILE A 89 0.74 -3.86 -1.92
C ILE A 89 0.31 -2.42 -2.16
N ARG A 90 0.00 -1.71 -1.08
CA ARG A 90 -0.40 -0.31 -1.10
C ARG A 90 0.38 0.44 -0.04
N GLU A 91 0.84 1.63 -0.38
CA GLU A 91 1.37 2.55 0.61
C GLU A 91 0.22 3.25 1.32
N VAL A 92 0.26 3.28 2.65
CA VAL A 92 -0.71 4.00 3.46
C VAL A 92 -0.32 5.48 3.45
N VAL A 93 -1.00 6.26 2.65
CA VAL A 93 -0.73 7.70 2.51
C VAL A 93 -1.30 8.52 3.69
N ASN A 94 -2.27 7.95 4.42
CA ASN A 94 -2.89 8.61 5.56
C ASN A 94 -3.45 7.57 6.55
N THR A 95 -2.84 7.45 7.72
CA THR A 95 -3.43 6.83 8.88
C THR A 95 -4.15 7.92 9.66
N GLY A 96 -5.47 8.04 9.47
CA GLY A 96 -6.28 8.84 10.38
C GLY A 96 -6.24 8.20 11.77
N THR A 97 -5.24 8.53 12.60
CA THR A 97 -5.27 8.19 14.01
C THR A 97 -6.41 8.97 14.66
N PRO A 98 -7.31 8.32 15.39
CA PRO A 98 -8.46 9.02 16.00
C PRO A 98 -8.06 10.15 16.95
N ASP A 99 -6.79 10.20 17.37
CA ASP A 99 -6.24 11.20 18.29
C ASP A 99 -5.29 12.22 17.63
N ALA A 100 -5.16 12.20 16.29
CA ALA A 100 -4.34 13.19 15.62
C ALA A 100 -4.93 14.59 15.79
N GLN A 101 -4.13 15.52 16.31
CA GLN A 101 -4.53 16.91 16.44
C GLN A 101 -4.14 17.69 15.18
N CYS A 102 -5.02 18.62 14.80
CA CYS A 102 -4.73 19.53 13.70
C CYS A 102 -3.55 20.44 14.08
N LEU A 103 -2.50 20.44 13.25
CA LEU A 103 -1.29 21.24 13.49
C LEU A 103 -1.54 22.76 13.47
N ASN A 104 -2.66 23.20 12.89
CA ASN A 104 -3.00 24.62 12.80
C ASN A 104 -3.88 25.10 13.98
N CYS A 105 -4.90 24.33 14.35
CA CYS A 105 -5.89 24.79 15.34
C CYS A 105 -6.04 23.87 16.56
N GLY A 106 -5.29 22.77 16.64
CA GLY A 106 -5.32 21.82 17.76
C GLY A 106 -6.57 20.94 17.85
N ALA A 107 -7.58 21.12 16.99
CA ALA A 107 -8.77 20.30 17.01
C ALA A 107 -8.48 18.84 16.62
N THR A 108 -9.12 17.87 17.28
CA THR A 108 -8.99 16.44 16.93
C THR A 108 -9.44 16.19 15.50
N LEU A 109 -8.58 15.57 14.70
CA LEU A 109 -8.87 15.23 13.30
C LEU A 109 -9.82 14.04 13.25
N ARG A 110 -10.88 14.14 12.46
CA ARG A 110 -11.87 13.08 12.20
C ARG A 110 -11.86 12.61 10.74
N GLY A 111 -10.78 12.89 10.00
CA GLY A 111 -10.66 12.57 8.57
C GLY A 111 -9.50 13.30 7.91
N GLN A 112 -9.51 13.35 6.59
CA GLN A 112 -8.44 13.97 5.80
C GLN A 112 -8.32 15.47 5.99
N TYR A 113 -9.39 16.15 6.42
CA TYR A 113 -9.43 17.59 6.63
C TYR A 113 -9.93 17.89 8.03
N CYS A 114 -9.37 18.94 8.63
CA CYS A 114 -9.83 19.43 9.92
C CYS A 114 -11.24 20.02 9.77
N TRP A 115 -12.20 19.52 10.53
CA TRP A 115 -13.57 19.98 10.52
C TRP A 115 -13.72 21.43 11.01
N ASN A 116 -12.75 21.93 11.80
CA ASN A 116 -12.77 23.26 12.39
C ASN A 116 -12.12 24.33 11.50
N CYS A 117 -10.96 24.07 10.89
CA CYS A 117 -10.21 25.06 10.12
C CYS A 117 -9.99 24.69 8.64
N GLY A 118 -10.46 23.53 8.20
CA GLY A 118 -10.33 23.09 6.82
C GLY A 118 -8.93 22.61 6.42
N GLN A 119 -7.93 22.70 7.32
CA GLN A 119 -6.57 22.26 6.98
C GLN A 119 -6.52 20.75 6.75
N ARG A 120 -5.74 20.31 5.77
CA ARG A 120 -5.49 18.91 5.52
C ARG A 120 -4.73 18.30 6.70
N GLY A 121 -5.23 17.20 7.26
CA GLY A 121 -4.68 16.54 8.46
C GLY A 121 -3.31 15.92 8.23
N ASN A 122 -2.99 15.58 6.98
CA ASN A 122 -1.70 15.06 6.58
C ASN A 122 -0.90 16.17 5.87
N THR A 123 -0.16 16.94 6.62
CA THR A 123 0.93 17.75 6.08
C THR A 123 2.16 16.85 5.92
N ARG A 124 2.22 16.10 4.82
CA ARG A 124 3.49 15.57 4.35
C ARG A 124 4.40 16.80 4.15
N LEU A 125 5.41 16.91 5.00
CA LEU A 125 6.48 17.87 4.76
C LEU A 125 7.19 17.41 3.49
N ILE A 126 6.77 17.97 2.36
CA ILE A 126 7.46 17.76 1.09
C ILE A 126 8.87 18.32 1.31
N SER A 127 9.86 17.46 1.21
CA SER A 127 11.25 17.87 1.29
C SER A 127 11.48 18.92 0.19
N LEU A 128 12.22 19.99 0.50
CA LEU A 128 12.57 21.01 -0.48
C LEU A 128 13.19 20.37 -1.74
N GLY A 129 13.88 19.24 -1.59
CA GLY A 129 14.45 18.47 -2.70
C GLY A 129 13.40 17.79 -3.59
N GLU A 130 12.28 17.29 -3.02
CA GLU A 130 11.15 16.74 -3.80
C GLU A 130 10.44 17.87 -4.57
N LEU A 131 10.20 19.01 -3.91
CA LEU A 131 9.57 20.17 -4.55
C LEU A 131 10.42 20.72 -5.71
N ILE A 132 11.73 20.78 -5.52
CA ILE A 132 12.68 21.19 -6.56
C ILE A 132 12.70 20.18 -7.71
N ARG A 133 12.74 18.87 -7.42
CA ARG A 133 12.73 17.82 -8.43
C ARG A 133 11.44 17.86 -9.27
N ASP A 134 10.28 18.00 -8.64
CA ASP A 134 8.99 18.08 -9.34
C ASP A 134 8.90 19.36 -10.18
N ALA A 135 9.32 20.50 -9.65
CA ALA A 135 9.36 21.77 -10.40
C ALA A 135 10.34 21.72 -11.58
N PHE A 136 11.48 21.07 -11.44
CA PHE A 136 12.43 20.90 -12.53
C PHE A 136 11.97 19.81 -13.51
N GLY A 137 11.29 18.75 -13.04
CA GLY A 137 10.71 17.70 -13.91
C GLY A 137 9.71 18.29 -14.91
N ASP A 138 8.77 19.10 -14.42
CA ASP A 138 7.77 19.79 -15.24
C ASP A 138 8.40 20.82 -16.19
N MET A 139 9.47 21.50 -15.78
CA MET A 139 10.21 22.43 -16.65
C MET A 139 10.93 21.72 -17.80
N PHE A 140 11.48 20.52 -17.56
CA PHE A 140 12.19 19.77 -18.61
C PHE A 140 11.25 19.11 -19.63
N GLU A 141 10.01 18.74 -19.25
CA GLU A 141 9.02 18.28 -20.23
C GLU A 141 8.52 19.41 -21.16
N LEU A 142 8.47 20.65 -20.68
CA LEU A 142 8.15 21.82 -21.50
C LEU A 142 9.29 22.20 -22.46
N ASP A 143 10.53 21.89 -22.12
CA ASP A 143 11.72 22.34 -22.85
C ASP A 143 11.87 21.74 -24.25
N SER A 144 11.40 20.54 -24.50
CA SER A 144 11.55 19.95 -25.84
C SER A 144 10.71 20.65 -26.92
N ARG A 145 9.60 21.27 -26.56
CA ARG A 145 8.76 22.07 -27.48
C ARG A 145 9.23 23.51 -27.57
N LEU A 146 9.71 24.10 -26.47
CA LEU A 146 10.22 25.47 -26.44
C LEU A 146 11.52 25.62 -27.24
N TRP A 147 12.45 24.68 -27.11
CA TRP A 147 13.69 24.70 -27.87
C TRP A 147 13.47 24.51 -29.36
N ARG A 148 12.49 23.70 -29.78
CA ARG A 148 12.10 23.54 -31.19
C ARG A 148 11.53 24.81 -31.81
N THR A 149 10.99 25.73 -31.00
CA THR A 149 10.41 27.01 -31.47
C THR A 149 11.41 28.14 -31.37
N LEU A 150 12.26 28.19 -30.33
CA LEU A 150 13.22 29.27 -30.10
C LEU A 150 14.45 29.16 -30.99
N ILE A 151 14.98 27.98 -31.25
CA ILE A 151 16.17 27.80 -32.08
C ILE A 151 15.96 28.35 -33.51
N PRO A 152 14.86 28.07 -34.21
CA PRO A 152 14.62 28.67 -35.54
C PRO A 152 14.45 30.18 -35.51
N LEU A 153 13.87 30.72 -34.46
CA LEU A 153 13.60 32.14 -34.31
C LEU A 153 14.89 32.96 -34.15
N VAL A 154 15.90 32.38 -33.49
CA VAL A 154 17.22 33.04 -33.24
C VAL A 154 18.21 32.80 -34.39
N THR A 155 18.10 31.60 -35.06
CA THR A 155 19.08 31.23 -36.10
C THR A 155 18.67 31.63 -37.50
N LYS A 156 17.40 31.96 -37.75
CA LYS A 156 16.87 32.46 -39.04
C LYS A 156 15.93 33.64 -38.77
N PRO A 157 16.46 34.84 -38.41
CA PRO A 157 15.66 36.05 -38.50
C PRO A 157 15.37 36.29 -39.98
N GLY A 158 14.06 36.31 -40.35
CA GLY A 158 13.57 36.47 -41.73
C GLY A 158 14.07 37.67 -42.44
#